data_4d39d75b34277002bb8ebbb7f2e76275
#
_entry.id   4d39d75b34277002bb8ebbb7f2e76275
#
_cell.length_a   1.000
_cell.length_b   1.000
_cell.length_c   1.000
_cell.angle_alpha   90.00
_cell.angle_beta   90.00
_cell.angle_gamma   90.00
#
_symmetry.space_group_name_H-M   'P 1'
#
loop_
_entity.id
_entity.type
_entity.pdbx_description
1 polymer ?
#
loop_
_entity_poly.entity_id
_entity_poly.type
_entity_poly.pdbx_seq_one_letter_code
_entity_poly.pdbx_strand_id
1 'polypeptide(L)'
;VSPETLRDLYAVQKQTDQEIVEHLCAQGHDATLKRVRAWRQRFGIDTVPRWARHEVTPIEGTLRSLLVGSMLGDGRLVHRTKATHYEESHAGNQLDYLKWKAEVWGSAWVRDLREVPDTRGFRTYRMWTHAHASLNEWQSLFYASREKGWKRFLPEVADLVDPFALAVWFLDDGHAGWWPEFAFGADEPSRQVALAALDRFGLHPRWLPRKGNTGVFILEGEAQAEHFLALVRPFVPACMTYKLDFGFLGRGYQMRQVMDEAVLRRLAGAGVPLRDMARRLGVGASTVSRWLRALGVEHPRKVGRPRLTITRA
;
A
#
# COMPACT_ATOMS: atom_id res chain seq x y z
N VAL A 1 10.56 -46.39 4.39
CA VAL A 1 10.98 -45.19 3.64
C VAL A 1 12.47 -44.95 3.96
N SER A 2 13.32 -44.80 2.94
CA SER A 2 14.73 -44.54 3.14
C SER A 2 15.04 -43.08 3.53
N PRO A 3 16.18 -42.81 4.19
CA PRO A 3 16.62 -41.44 4.45
C PRO A 3 16.83 -40.64 3.18
N GLU A 4 17.29 -41.24 2.10
CA GLU A 4 17.52 -40.61 0.81
C GLU A 4 16.21 -40.17 0.18
N THR A 5 15.21 -41.04 0.16
CA THR A 5 13.84 -40.69 -0.31
C THR A 5 13.27 -39.51 0.45
N LEU A 6 13.40 -39.51 1.78
CA LEU A 6 12.91 -38.39 2.57
C LEU A 6 13.68 -37.09 2.33
N ARG A 7 15.01 -37.16 2.18
CA ARG A 7 15.82 -35.97 1.83
C ARG A 7 15.43 -35.43 0.47
N ASP A 8 15.19 -36.27 -0.51
CA ASP A 8 14.71 -35.80 -1.83
C ASP A 8 13.39 -35.11 -1.73
N LEU A 9 12.38 -35.70 -1.06
CA LEU A 9 11.07 -35.10 -0.87
C LEU A 9 11.13 -33.75 -0.14
N TYR A 10 11.98 -33.60 0.88
CA TYR A 10 12.11 -32.35 1.61
C TYR A 10 12.99 -31.30 0.93
N ALA A 11 14.19 -31.69 0.46
CA ALA A 11 15.20 -30.76 -0.01
C ALA A 11 15.07 -30.42 -1.49
N VAL A 12 14.75 -31.41 -2.35
CA VAL A 12 14.65 -31.23 -3.80
C VAL A 12 13.20 -30.86 -4.17
N GLN A 13 12.22 -31.69 -3.74
CA GLN A 13 10.81 -31.48 -4.09
C GLN A 13 10.12 -30.46 -3.17
N LYS A 14 10.80 -29.98 -2.12
CA LYS A 14 10.32 -28.94 -1.18
C LYS A 14 8.94 -29.24 -0.56
N GLN A 15 8.60 -30.53 -0.41
CA GLN A 15 7.29 -30.94 0.10
C GLN A 15 7.13 -30.69 1.60
N THR A 16 5.90 -30.47 2.03
CA THR A 16 5.52 -30.38 3.46
C THR A 16 5.39 -31.77 4.08
N ASP A 17 5.42 -31.85 5.41
CA ASP A 17 5.11 -33.09 6.12
C ASP A 17 3.78 -33.72 5.63
N GLN A 18 2.76 -32.90 5.33
CA GLN A 18 1.45 -33.36 4.85
C GLN A 18 1.53 -33.89 3.42
N GLU A 19 2.17 -33.16 2.51
CA GLU A 19 2.36 -33.58 1.12
C GLU A 19 3.18 -34.86 1.02
N ILE A 20 4.18 -35.02 1.91
CA ILE A 20 4.96 -36.28 2.01
C ILE A 20 4.09 -37.44 2.50
N VAL A 21 3.19 -37.22 3.45
CA VAL A 21 2.21 -38.24 3.86
C VAL A 21 1.38 -38.68 2.67
N GLU A 22 0.79 -37.72 1.94
CA GLU A 22 -0.04 -37.99 0.76
C GLU A 22 0.74 -38.72 -0.33
N HIS A 23 1.96 -38.28 -0.62
CA HIS A 23 2.86 -38.90 -1.58
C HIS A 23 3.19 -40.36 -1.21
N LEU A 24 3.57 -40.60 0.05
CA LEU A 24 3.93 -41.94 0.52
C LEU A 24 2.72 -42.86 0.59
N CYS A 25 1.56 -42.37 1.01
CA CYS A 25 0.32 -43.13 1.01
C CYS A 25 -0.10 -43.53 -0.40
N ALA A 26 0.05 -42.63 -1.39
CA ALA A 26 -0.19 -42.96 -2.80
C ALA A 26 0.71 -44.07 -3.36
N GLN A 27 1.91 -44.21 -2.79
CA GLN A 27 2.85 -45.30 -3.10
C GLN A 27 2.60 -46.59 -2.27
N GLY A 28 1.54 -46.65 -1.48
CA GLY A 28 1.19 -47.81 -0.66
C GLY A 28 1.94 -47.91 0.68
N HIS A 29 2.64 -46.85 1.09
CA HIS A 29 3.29 -46.82 2.39
C HIS A 29 2.30 -46.37 3.47
N ASP A 30 2.35 -47.05 4.64
CA ASP A 30 1.62 -46.60 5.82
C ASP A 30 2.33 -45.37 6.45
N ALA A 31 1.98 -44.17 5.96
CA ALA A 31 2.56 -42.93 6.42
C ALA A 31 1.51 -42.08 7.16
N THR A 32 1.93 -41.49 8.28
CA THR A 32 1.15 -40.49 9.04
C THR A 32 2.04 -39.30 9.37
N LEU A 33 1.45 -38.14 9.63
CA LEU A 33 2.21 -36.94 10.06
C LEU A 33 3.16 -37.22 11.21
N LYS A 34 2.73 -38.05 12.19
CA LYS A 34 3.56 -38.42 13.33
C LYS A 34 4.75 -39.24 12.90
N ARG A 35 4.56 -40.23 12.00
CA ARG A 35 5.67 -41.07 11.47
C ARG A 35 6.62 -40.25 10.61
N VAL A 36 6.14 -39.43 9.69
CA VAL A 36 6.96 -38.60 8.83
C VAL A 36 7.83 -37.64 9.67
N ARG A 37 7.26 -36.99 10.69
CA ARG A 37 8.03 -36.15 11.62
C ARG A 37 9.07 -36.92 12.42
N ALA A 38 8.72 -38.13 12.90
CA ALA A 38 9.67 -39.00 13.62
C ALA A 38 10.84 -39.44 12.72
N TRP A 39 10.55 -39.84 11.48
CA TRP A 39 11.62 -40.22 10.51
C TRP A 39 12.50 -39.01 10.21
N ARG A 40 11.94 -37.82 9.96
CA ARG A 40 12.67 -36.59 9.75
C ARG A 40 13.64 -36.29 10.89
N GLN A 41 13.15 -36.30 12.13
CA GLN A 41 13.97 -36.07 13.33
C GLN A 41 15.07 -37.14 13.45
N ARG A 42 14.73 -38.44 13.27
CA ARG A 42 15.67 -39.53 13.35
C ARG A 42 16.78 -39.42 12.33
N PHE A 43 16.50 -38.93 11.14
CA PHE A 43 17.48 -38.82 10.04
C PHE A 43 18.16 -37.45 9.96
N GLY A 44 17.90 -36.56 10.91
CA GLY A 44 18.48 -35.22 10.94
C GLY A 44 18.12 -34.36 9.71
N ILE A 45 16.93 -34.58 9.15
CA ILE A 45 16.49 -33.84 7.95
C ILE A 45 15.81 -32.54 8.37
N ASP A 46 16.39 -31.42 7.97
CA ASP A 46 15.78 -30.12 8.15
C ASP A 46 14.61 -29.92 7.17
N THR A 47 13.53 -29.32 7.65
CA THR A 47 12.45 -28.90 6.78
C THR A 47 12.87 -27.69 5.99
N VAL A 48 12.59 -27.70 4.69
CA VAL A 48 12.65 -26.47 3.92
C VAL A 48 11.61 -25.50 4.50
N PRO A 49 12.01 -24.36 5.03
CA PRO A 49 11.06 -23.40 5.59
C PRO A 49 10.01 -23.02 4.54
N ARG A 50 8.76 -22.80 4.98
CA ARG A 50 7.64 -22.47 4.09
C ARG A 50 7.96 -21.29 3.15
N TRP A 51 8.71 -20.31 3.63
CA TRP A 51 9.15 -19.16 2.86
C TRP A 51 10.19 -19.48 1.78
N ALA A 52 10.97 -20.55 1.93
CA ALA A 52 11.99 -21.00 0.94
C ALA A 52 11.41 -21.98 -0.09
N ARG A 53 10.12 -22.33 -0.01
CA ARG A 53 9.48 -23.26 -0.94
C ARG A 53 8.90 -22.58 -2.18
N HIS A 54 8.63 -21.28 -2.08
CA HIS A 54 8.13 -20.50 -3.19
C HIS A 54 9.30 -19.99 -4.02
N GLU A 55 9.32 -20.35 -5.28
CA GLU A 55 10.19 -19.69 -6.24
C GLU A 55 9.57 -18.35 -6.60
N VAL A 56 10.28 -17.28 -6.34
CA VAL A 56 9.86 -15.91 -6.62
C VAL A 56 10.80 -15.32 -7.67
N THR A 57 10.27 -14.43 -8.48
CA THR A 57 11.08 -13.64 -9.41
C THR A 57 12.00 -12.70 -8.62
N PRO A 58 13.22 -12.41 -9.10
CA PRO A 58 14.08 -11.40 -8.49
C PRO A 58 13.38 -10.04 -8.39
N ILE A 59 13.68 -9.29 -7.33
CA ILE A 59 13.15 -7.93 -7.13
C ILE A 59 14.04 -6.95 -7.90
N GLU A 60 13.84 -6.89 -9.21
CA GLU A 60 14.63 -6.09 -10.15
C GLU A 60 13.72 -5.31 -11.10
N GLY A 61 14.27 -4.34 -11.84
CA GLY A 61 13.54 -3.58 -12.84
C GLY A 61 12.24 -2.96 -12.30
N THR A 62 11.14 -3.18 -13.00
CA THR A 62 9.81 -2.64 -12.66
C THR A 62 9.33 -3.08 -11.27
N LEU A 63 9.61 -4.33 -10.86
CA LEU A 63 9.21 -4.83 -9.55
C LEU A 63 9.96 -4.11 -8.42
N ARG A 64 11.26 -3.85 -8.60
CA ARG A 64 12.05 -3.05 -7.67
C ARG A 64 11.46 -1.64 -7.52
N SER A 65 11.19 -1.00 -8.63
CA SER A 65 10.65 0.37 -8.64
C SER A 65 9.26 0.45 -8.02
N LEU A 66 8.40 -0.57 -8.26
CA LEU A 66 7.11 -0.69 -7.60
C LEU A 66 7.30 -0.80 -6.07
N LEU A 67 8.18 -1.69 -5.63
CA LEU A 67 8.46 -1.88 -4.19
C LEU A 67 8.96 -0.57 -3.55
N VAL A 68 9.94 0.08 -4.15
CA VAL A 68 10.52 1.34 -3.65
C VAL A 68 9.44 2.42 -3.55
N GLY A 69 8.68 2.66 -4.61
CA GLY A 69 7.62 3.67 -4.62
C GLY A 69 6.53 3.39 -3.59
N SER A 70 6.07 2.13 -3.50
CA SER A 70 5.09 1.72 -2.49
C SER A 70 5.63 1.83 -1.07
N MET A 71 6.91 1.57 -0.84
CA MET A 71 7.52 1.72 0.48
C MET A 71 7.69 3.19 0.90
N LEU A 72 7.81 4.12 -0.03
CA LEU A 72 7.71 5.55 0.23
C LEU A 72 6.27 5.98 0.54
N GLY A 73 5.28 5.28 -0.03
CA GLY A 73 3.84 5.47 0.16
C GLY A 73 3.19 4.47 1.13
N ASP A 74 2.09 3.85 0.69
CA ASP A 74 1.18 3.02 1.51
C ASP A 74 1.70 1.60 1.82
N GLY A 75 2.73 1.12 1.10
CA GLY A 75 3.28 -0.22 1.24
C GLY A 75 3.96 -0.47 2.59
N ARG A 76 3.94 -1.72 3.05
CA ARG A 76 4.56 -2.14 4.29
C ARG A 76 5.27 -3.50 4.14
N LEU A 77 6.48 -3.59 4.68
CA LEU A 77 7.21 -4.84 4.85
C LEU A 77 7.06 -5.35 6.28
N VAL A 78 6.59 -6.57 6.43
CA VAL A 78 6.35 -7.20 7.73
C VAL A 78 7.31 -8.38 7.90
N HIS A 79 8.29 -8.20 8.78
CA HIS A 79 9.24 -9.24 9.11
C HIS A 79 8.64 -10.23 10.12
N ARG A 80 8.77 -11.53 9.81
CA ARG A 80 8.38 -12.62 10.71
C ARG A 80 9.54 -13.60 10.82
N THR A 81 10.06 -13.77 12.00
CA THR A 81 11.09 -14.73 12.42
C THR A 81 12.27 -14.90 11.45
N LYS A 82 12.07 -15.29 10.20
CA LYS A 82 13.13 -15.59 9.22
C LYS A 82 12.90 -15.02 7.82
N ALA A 83 11.72 -14.48 7.56
CA ALA A 83 11.34 -13.97 6.24
C ALA A 83 10.38 -12.78 6.35
N THR A 84 10.43 -11.93 5.36
CA THR A 84 9.60 -10.74 5.24
C THR A 84 8.56 -10.94 4.15
N HIS A 85 7.35 -10.40 4.34
CA HIS A 85 6.36 -10.27 3.28
C HIS A 85 5.98 -8.80 3.11
N TYR A 86 5.57 -8.48 1.90
CA TYR A 86 4.98 -7.17 1.59
C TYR A 86 3.47 -7.22 1.80
N GLU A 87 2.89 -6.13 2.30
CA GLU A 87 1.45 -5.92 2.34
C GLU A 87 1.08 -4.47 2.09
N GLU A 88 -0.10 -4.26 1.52
CA GLU A 88 -0.65 -2.95 1.23
C GLU A 88 -2.17 -2.99 1.27
N SER A 89 -2.80 -1.87 1.67
CA SER A 89 -4.26 -1.79 1.78
C SER A 89 -4.78 -0.50 1.17
N HIS A 90 -5.84 -0.63 0.36
CA HIS A 90 -6.52 0.51 -0.25
C HIS A 90 -8.04 0.47 -0.01
N ALA A 91 -8.67 1.63 -0.05
CA ALA A 91 -10.13 1.74 -0.03
C ALA A 91 -10.76 1.12 -1.29
N GLY A 92 -12.03 0.73 -1.21
CA GLY A 92 -12.71 0.01 -2.29
C GLY A 92 -12.72 0.71 -3.65
N ASN A 93 -12.69 2.04 -3.67
CA ASN A 93 -12.59 2.85 -4.90
C ASN A 93 -11.19 2.81 -5.57
N GLN A 94 -10.19 2.23 -4.90
CA GLN A 94 -8.85 2.02 -5.42
C GLN A 94 -8.51 0.52 -5.60
N LEU A 95 -9.51 -0.35 -5.62
CA LEU A 95 -9.31 -1.79 -5.84
C LEU A 95 -8.59 -2.08 -7.15
N ASP A 96 -8.93 -1.38 -8.23
CA ASP A 96 -8.31 -1.61 -9.54
C ASP A 96 -6.84 -1.17 -9.55
N TYR A 97 -6.48 -0.17 -8.76
CA TYR A 97 -5.08 0.19 -8.54
C TYR A 97 -4.32 -0.90 -7.77
N LEU A 98 -4.93 -1.47 -6.73
CA LEU A 98 -4.32 -2.57 -5.99
C LEU A 98 -4.17 -3.84 -6.86
N LYS A 99 -5.13 -4.13 -7.74
CA LYS A 99 -5.02 -5.22 -8.73
C LYS A 99 -3.87 -4.97 -9.72
N TRP A 100 -3.75 -3.73 -10.24
CA TRP A 100 -2.63 -3.37 -11.10
C TRP A 100 -1.28 -3.59 -10.40
N LYS A 101 -1.13 -3.20 -9.13
CA LYS A 101 0.06 -3.51 -8.35
C LYS A 101 0.29 -5.02 -8.22
N ALA A 102 -0.78 -5.79 -7.97
CA ALA A 102 -0.70 -7.25 -7.90
C ALA A 102 -0.23 -7.88 -9.22
N GLU A 103 -0.65 -7.35 -10.36
CA GLU A 103 -0.18 -7.78 -11.68
C GLU A 103 1.31 -7.50 -11.87
N VAL A 104 1.80 -6.33 -11.43
CA VAL A 104 3.24 -5.99 -11.48
C VAL A 104 4.06 -6.88 -10.54
N TRP A 105 3.54 -7.20 -9.35
CA TRP A 105 4.15 -8.18 -8.45
C TRP A 105 4.23 -9.57 -9.08
N GLY A 106 3.21 -9.95 -9.84
CA GLY A 106 3.08 -11.25 -10.48
C GLY A 106 2.63 -12.37 -9.53
N SER A 107 2.11 -13.44 -10.12
CA SER A 107 1.51 -14.57 -9.38
C SER A 107 2.51 -15.34 -8.51
N ALA A 108 3.80 -15.30 -8.84
CA ALA A 108 4.85 -15.91 -8.02
C ALA A 108 5.01 -15.20 -6.65
N TRP A 109 4.72 -13.91 -6.59
CA TRP A 109 4.79 -13.13 -5.36
C TRP A 109 3.46 -13.01 -4.64
N VAL A 110 2.37 -12.70 -5.36
CA VAL A 110 1.07 -12.42 -4.76
C VAL A 110 0.47 -13.69 -4.18
N ARG A 111 0.30 -13.66 -2.86
CA ARG A 111 -0.33 -14.75 -2.10
C ARG A 111 -1.85 -14.59 -2.06
N ASP A 112 -2.33 -13.36 -1.83
CA ASP A 112 -3.75 -13.09 -1.59
C ASP A 112 -4.07 -11.61 -1.83
N LEU A 113 -5.25 -11.35 -2.37
CA LEU A 113 -5.86 -10.02 -2.49
C LEU A 113 -7.34 -10.16 -2.18
N ARG A 114 -7.79 -9.61 -1.07
CA ARG A 114 -9.19 -9.73 -0.63
C ARG A 114 -9.67 -8.53 0.17
N GLU A 115 -10.99 -8.46 0.32
CA GLU A 115 -11.62 -7.52 1.23
C GLU A 115 -11.26 -7.88 2.69
N VAL A 116 -10.94 -6.87 3.48
CA VAL A 116 -10.65 -6.99 4.91
C VAL A 116 -11.59 -6.08 5.69
N PRO A 117 -12.06 -6.50 6.87
CA PRO A 117 -12.89 -5.66 7.72
C PRO A 117 -12.17 -4.36 8.09
N ASP A 118 -12.86 -3.23 7.94
CA ASP A 118 -12.43 -1.94 8.50
C ASP A 118 -13.34 -1.62 9.70
N THR A 119 -12.72 -1.26 10.83
CA THR A 119 -13.42 -0.88 12.07
C THR A 119 -14.33 0.34 11.88
N ARG A 120 -14.12 1.14 10.84
CA ARG A 120 -14.91 2.31 10.50
C ARG A 120 -16.07 2.02 9.54
N GLY A 121 -16.22 0.75 9.09
CA GLY A 121 -17.25 0.30 8.18
C GLY A 121 -17.03 0.66 6.70
N PHE A 122 -15.81 1.01 6.30
CA PHE A 122 -15.44 1.18 4.90
C PHE A 122 -14.99 -0.15 4.28
N ARG A 123 -15.25 -0.31 2.99
CA ARG A 123 -14.69 -1.42 2.23
C ARG A 123 -13.20 -1.16 2.00
N THR A 124 -12.37 -2.03 2.52
CA THR A 124 -10.91 -1.98 2.38
C THR A 124 -10.43 -3.29 1.80
N TYR A 125 -9.55 -3.22 0.82
CA TYR A 125 -8.91 -4.38 0.21
C TYR A 125 -7.44 -4.39 0.59
N ARG A 126 -6.93 -5.59 0.81
CA ARG A 126 -5.50 -5.78 1.13
C ARG A 126 -4.89 -6.86 0.26
N MET A 127 -3.69 -6.59 -0.19
CA MET A 127 -2.82 -7.52 -0.87
C MET A 127 -1.69 -7.97 0.05
N TRP A 128 -1.32 -9.24 -0.05
CA TRP A 128 -0.15 -9.82 0.62
C TRP A 128 0.68 -10.59 -0.38
N THR A 129 2.00 -10.50 -0.23
CA THR A 129 2.92 -11.40 -0.92
C THR A 129 3.19 -12.65 -0.10
N HIS A 130 3.79 -13.67 -0.74
CA HIS A 130 4.48 -14.72 -0.01
C HIS A 130 5.62 -14.13 0.81
N ALA A 131 5.86 -14.68 2.00
CA ALA A 131 7.03 -14.30 2.80
C ALA A 131 8.27 -14.95 2.18
N HIS A 132 9.30 -14.16 1.91
CA HIS A 132 10.54 -14.62 1.31
C HIS A 132 11.77 -13.91 1.90
N ALA A 133 12.91 -14.60 1.95
CA ALA A 133 14.14 -14.08 2.53
C ALA A 133 14.71 -12.88 1.73
N SER A 134 14.50 -12.84 0.41
CA SER A 134 14.96 -11.73 -0.44
C SER A 134 14.32 -10.37 -0.08
N LEU A 135 13.18 -10.37 0.64
CA LEU A 135 12.60 -9.14 1.16
C LEU A 135 13.25 -8.66 2.47
N ASN A 136 14.13 -9.44 3.09
CA ASN A 136 14.77 -9.03 4.35
C ASN A 136 15.74 -7.86 4.16
N GLU A 137 16.47 -7.83 3.06
CA GLU A 137 17.39 -6.74 2.71
C GLU A 137 16.60 -5.44 2.48
N TRP A 138 15.49 -5.53 1.74
CA TRP A 138 14.59 -4.41 1.52
C TRP A 138 14.00 -3.88 2.83
N GLN A 139 13.62 -4.79 3.74
CA GLN A 139 13.13 -4.40 5.05
C GLN A 139 14.16 -3.58 5.83
N SER A 140 15.44 -3.91 5.71
CA SER A 140 16.53 -3.18 6.39
C SER A 140 16.72 -1.76 5.83
N LEU A 141 16.43 -1.52 4.54
CA LEU A 141 16.53 -0.20 3.92
C LEU A 141 15.44 0.77 4.40
N PHE A 142 14.24 0.25 4.67
CA PHE A 142 13.07 1.07 5.01
C PHE A 142 12.74 1.10 6.52
N TYR A 143 13.40 0.25 7.33
CA TYR A 143 13.21 0.17 8.78
C TYR A 143 14.57 0.05 9.46
N ALA A 144 15.28 1.15 9.60
CA ALA A 144 16.62 1.19 10.18
C ALA A 144 16.67 0.75 11.66
N SER A 145 15.51 0.61 12.31
CA SER A 145 15.40 -0.04 13.61
C SER A 145 14.26 -1.06 13.59
N ARG A 146 14.45 -2.18 14.31
CA ARG A 146 13.39 -3.19 14.50
C ARG A 146 12.32 -2.75 15.50
N GLU A 147 12.40 -1.53 15.99
CA GLU A 147 11.37 -0.98 16.87
C GLU A 147 10.05 -0.84 16.11
N LYS A 148 8.98 -1.28 16.75
CA LYS A 148 7.67 -1.42 16.13
C LYS A 148 7.19 -0.12 15.48
N GLY A 149 7.00 -0.15 14.18
CA GLY A 149 5.91 0.56 13.56
C GLY A 149 6.25 1.76 12.68
N TRP A 150 7.45 2.32 12.69
CA TRP A 150 7.77 3.50 11.90
C TRP A 150 8.79 3.18 10.82
N LYS A 151 8.49 3.57 9.59
CA LYS A 151 9.46 3.56 8.51
C LYS A 151 10.59 4.54 8.85
N ARG A 152 11.81 4.11 8.69
CA ARG A 152 13.02 4.92 8.83
C ARG A 152 13.95 4.57 7.69
N PHE A 153 14.06 5.46 6.74
CA PHE A 153 14.77 5.22 5.50
C PHE A 153 16.28 5.38 5.68
N LEU A 154 17.04 4.44 5.11
CA LEU A 154 18.46 4.63 4.93
C LEU A 154 18.74 5.56 3.73
N PRO A 155 19.88 6.27 3.72
CA PRO A 155 20.25 7.20 2.64
C PRO A 155 20.18 6.58 1.24
N GLU A 156 20.54 5.30 1.13
CA GLU A 156 20.58 4.54 -0.14
C GLU A 156 19.21 4.46 -0.82
N VAL A 157 18.12 4.63 -0.07
CA VAL A 157 16.77 4.65 -0.64
C VAL A 157 16.60 5.77 -1.67
N ALA A 158 17.27 6.91 -1.46
CA ALA A 158 17.19 8.02 -2.41
C ALA A 158 17.68 7.63 -3.82
N ASP A 159 18.73 6.81 -3.91
CA ASP A 159 19.29 6.34 -5.17
C ASP A 159 18.46 5.28 -5.88
N LEU A 160 17.58 4.62 -5.15
CA LEU A 160 16.70 3.59 -5.69
C LEU A 160 15.43 4.15 -6.33
N VAL A 161 15.11 5.44 -6.08
CA VAL A 161 13.93 6.08 -6.66
C VAL A 161 14.20 6.40 -8.13
N ASP A 162 13.45 5.80 -9.02
CA ASP A 162 13.38 6.12 -10.45
C ASP A 162 12.02 6.76 -10.80
N PRO A 163 11.76 7.19 -12.04
CA PRO A 163 10.50 7.82 -12.41
C PRO A 163 9.26 6.94 -12.17
N PHE A 164 9.39 5.60 -12.30
CA PHE A 164 8.29 4.69 -11.97
C PHE A 164 8.03 4.64 -10.46
N ALA A 165 9.07 4.53 -9.64
CA ALA A 165 8.95 4.57 -8.19
C ALA A 165 8.36 5.91 -7.71
N LEU A 166 8.78 7.04 -8.31
CA LEU A 166 8.22 8.35 -8.05
C LEU A 166 6.72 8.41 -8.39
N ALA A 167 6.32 7.83 -9.52
CA ALA A 167 4.92 7.74 -9.91
C ALA A 167 4.11 6.92 -8.89
N VAL A 168 4.59 5.74 -8.50
CA VAL A 168 3.92 4.89 -7.51
C VAL A 168 3.79 5.60 -6.16
N TRP A 169 4.86 6.24 -5.66
CA TRP A 169 4.80 7.05 -4.45
C TRP A 169 3.73 8.13 -4.53
N PHE A 170 3.68 8.87 -5.64
CA PHE A 170 2.64 9.88 -5.85
C PHE A 170 1.23 9.26 -5.93
N LEU A 171 1.07 8.10 -6.55
CA LEU A 171 -0.22 7.42 -6.65
C LEU A 171 -0.72 6.91 -5.28
N ASP A 172 0.17 6.60 -4.37
CA ASP A 172 -0.19 6.23 -2.99
C ASP A 172 -0.54 7.48 -2.17
N ASP A 173 0.42 8.34 -1.91
CA ASP A 173 0.35 9.44 -0.95
C ASP A 173 0.11 10.82 -1.60
N GLY A 174 0.11 10.90 -2.92
CA GLY A 174 -0.06 12.15 -3.65
C GLY A 174 -1.50 12.63 -3.68
N HIS A 175 -1.63 13.94 -3.80
CA HIS A 175 -2.90 14.64 -3.94
C HIS A 175 -2.86 15.60 -5.14
N ALA A 176 -3.90 15.55 -5.96
CA ALA A 176 -4.13 16.52 -7.03
C ALA A 176 -4.80 17.76 -6.43
N GLY A 177 -3.98 18.67 -5.92
CA GLY A 177 -4.39 19.99 -5.48
C GLY A 177 -4.28 21.02 -6.60
N TRP A 178 -3.95 22.27 -6.25
CA TRP A 178 -3.52 23.26 -7.24
C TRP A 178 -2.18 22.84 -7.85
N TRP A 179 -1.26 22.40 -7.01
CA TRP A 179 0.03 21.82 -7.34
C TRP A 179 0.10 20.33 -6.97
N PRO A 180 1.05 19.55 -7.51
CA PRO A 180 1.32 18.22 -7.01
C PRO A 180 1.75 18.25 -5.55
N GLU A 181 1.08 17.46 -4.72
CA GLU A 181 1.32 17.36 -3.29
C GLU A 181 1.58 15.89 -2.90
N PHE A 182 2.56 15.65 -2.03
CA PHE A 182 2.84 14.33 -1.44
C PHE A 182 2.63 14.42 0.06
N ALA A 183 1.73 13.64 0.62
CA ALA A 183 1.70 13.44 2.05
C ALA A 183 2.94 12.62 2.47
N PHE A 184 3.54 12.99 3.58
CA PHE A 184 4.72 12.30 4.07
C PHE A 184 4.70 12.22 5.59
N GLY A 185 4.90 11.00 6.13
CA GLY A 185 4.85 10.73 7.55
C GLY A 185 6.06 9.91 8.00
N ALA A 186 7.20 10.58 8.27
CA ALA A 186 8.39 9.94 8.79
C ALA A 186 9.22 10.94 9.62
N ASP A 187 10.28 10.43 10.26
CA ASP A 187 11.23 11.26 11.01
C ASP A 187 12.05 12.18 10.10
N GLU A 188 12.76 13.12 10.71
CA GLU A 188 13.59 14.11 9.99
C GLU A 188 14.64 13.45 9.07
N PRO A 189 15.41 12.43 9.51
CA PRO A 189 16.36 11.77 8.63
C PRO A 189 15.70 11.16 7.39
N SER A 190 14.56 10.48 7.54
CA SER A 190 13.80 9.91 6.42
C SER A 190 13.25 10.98 5.49
N ARG A 191 12.88 12.15 6.03
CA ARG A 191 12.45 13.30 5.22
C ARG A 191 13.59 13.82 4.34
N GLN A 192 14.82 13.87 4.85
CA GLN A 192 15.98 14.26 4.07
C GLN A 192 16.28 13.27 2.94
N VAL A 193 16.10 11.96 3.19
CA VAL A 193 16.21 10.94 2.13
C VAL A 193 15.16 11.16 1.03
N ALA A 194 13.92 11.46 1.41
CA ALA A 194 12.85 11.75 0.46
C ALA A 194 13.13 13.02 -0.36
N LEU A 195 13.65 14.08 0.29
CA LEU A 195 14.07 15.31 -0.40
C LEU A 195 15.23 15.05 -1.35
N ALA A 196 16.25 14.29 -0.95
CA ALA A 196 17.36 13.90 -1.81
C ALA A 196 16.88 13.10 -3.04
N ALA A 197 15.90 12.21 -2.86
CA ALA A 197 15.29 11.49 -3.98
C ALA A 197 14.61 12.44 -4.98
N LEU A 198 13.86 13.45 -4.51
CA LEU A 198 13.20 14.43 -5.35
C LEU A 198 14.21 15.37 -6.05
N ASP A 199 15.26 15.78 -5.33
CA ASP A 199 16.32 16.65 -5.85
C ASP A 199 17.06 16.03 -7.06
N ARG A 200 17.26 14.70 -7.06
CA ARG A 200 17.84 13.96 -8.19
C ARG A 200 17.07 14.13 -9.50
N PHE A 201 15.79 14.46 -9.42
CA PHE A 201 14.95 14.78 -10.57
C PHE A 201 14.83 16.28 -10.83
N GLY A 202 15.57 17.13 -10.10
CA GLY A 202 15.41 18.59 -10.17
C GLY A 202 14.08 19.07 -9.58
N LEU A 203 13.48 18.31 -8.68
CA LEU A 203 12.23 18.65 -8.00
C LEU A 203 12.55 19.19 -6.60
N HIS A 204 12.22 20.44 -6.35
CA HIS A 204 12.52 21.15 -5.10
C HIS A 204 11.23 21.54 -4.38
N PRO A 205 10.58 20.58 -3.66
CA PRO A 205 9.32 20.84 -3.02
C PRO A 205 9.45 21.76 -1.81
N ARG A 206 8.43 22.57 -1.56
CA ARG A 206 8.25 23.22 -0.27
C ARG A 206 7.68 22.21 0.74
N TRP A 207 8.30 22.13 1.90
CA TRP A 207 7.78 21.34 3.02
C TRP A 207 6.75 22.14 3.81
N LEU A 208 5.55 21.60 3.97
CA LEU A 208 4.50 22.13 4.83
C LEU A 208 4.28 21.16 6.01
N PRO A 209 4.81 21.48 7.21
CA PRO A 209 4.65 20.61 8.37
C PRO A 209 3.20 20.52 8.82
N ARG A 210 2.80 19.37 9.35
CA ARG A 210 1.54 19.09 9.99
C ARG A 210 1.78 18.55 11.42
N LYS A 211 0.74 18.10 12.09
CA LYS A 211 0.84 17.59 13.46
C LYS A 211 1.76 16.36 13.54
N GLY A 212 2.66 16.33 14.53
CA GLY A 212 3.65 15.25 14.72
C GLY A 212 4.72 15.28 13.63
N ASN A 213 5.21 14.10 13.25
CA ASN A 213 6.24 13.93 12.20
C ASN A 213 5.62 13.84 10.80
N THR A 214 4.45 14.42 10.57
CA THR A 214 3.78 14.41 9.27
C THR A 214 3.85 15.77 8.60
N GLY A 215 3.72 15.80 7.29
CA GLY A 215 3.65 17.01 6.49
C GLY A 215 3.34 16.72 5.04
N VAL A 216 3.53 17.70 4.21
CA VAL A 216 3.28 17.61 2.77
C VAL A 216 4.45 18.26 2.02
N PHE A 217 4.97 17.58 1.03
CA PHE A 217 5.81 18.17 -0.01
C PHE A 217 4.93 18.75 -1.09
N ILE A 218 5.14 20.01 -1.46
CA ILE A 218 4.36 20.73 -2.47
C ILE A 218 5.30 21.18 -3.57
N LEU A 219 5.08 20.71 -4.80
CA LEU A 219 5.83 21.13 -5.98
C LEU A 219 5.20 22.39 -6.56
N GLU A 220 5.52 23.54 -5.97
CA GLU A 220 4.98 24.86 -6.36
C GLU A 220 5.60 25.37 -7.65
N GLY A 221 4.79 26.01 -8.47
CA GLY A 221 5.21 26.60 -9.75
C GLY A 221 4.94 25.69 -10.95
N GLU A 222 4.50 26.32 -12.04
CA GLU A 222 4.05 25.63 -13.26
C GLU A 222 5.15 24.76 -13.88
N ALA A 223 6.35 25.33 -14.04
CA ALA A 223 7.48 24.62 -14.64
C ALA A 223 7.87 23.35 -13.85
N GLN A 224 7.89 23.43 -12.52
CA GLN A 224 8.21 22.27 -11.67
C GLN A 224 7.09 21.22 -11.71
N ALA A 225 5.83 21.66 -11.69
CA ALA A 225 4.68 20.76 -11.77
C ALA A 225 4.56 20.07 -13.13
N GLU A 226 4.84 20.78 -14.23
CA GLU A 226 4.90 20.20 -15.59
C GLU A 226 6.05 19.21 -15.73
N HIS A 227 7.22 19.53 -15.19
CA HIS A 227 8.37 18.63 -15.18
C HIS A 227 8.04 17.34 -14.40
N PHE A 228 7.46 17.47 -13.22
CA PHE A 228 6.96 16.31 -12.46
C PHE A 228 5.97 15.48 -13.26
N LEU A 229 4.99 16.11 -13.93
CA LEU A 229 4.02 15.43 -14.77
C LEU A 229 4.67 14.67 -15.92
N ALA A 230 5.67 15.24 -16.56
CA ALA A 230 6.41 14.57 -17.63
C ALA A 230 7.12 13.30 -17.14
N LEU A 231 7.66 13.33 -15.91
CA LEU A 231 8.32 12.19 -15.29
C LEU A 231 7.35 11.06 -14.94
N VAL A 232 6.19 11.37 -14.37
CA VAL A 232 5.29 10.34 -13.79
C VAL A 232 4.21 9.83 -14.72
N ARG A 233 3.72 10.66 -15.65
CA ARG A 233 2.59 10.34 -16.54
C ARG A 233 2.74 9.02 -17.31
N PRO A 234 3.92 8.64 -17.84
CA PRO A 234 4.08 7.38 -18.57
C PRO A 234 3.76 6.12 -17.75
N PHE A 235 3.78 6.24 -16.42
CA PHE A 235 3.67 5.12 -15.49
C PHE A 235 2.33 5.07 -14.74
N VAL A 236 1.43 6.03 -14.99
CA VAL A 236 0.15 6.11 -14.28
C VAL A 236 -0.88 5.20 -14.94
N PRO A 237 -1.39 4.17 -14.24
CA PRO A 237 -2.42 3.29 -14.79
C PRO A 237 -3.74 4.06 -14.99
N ALA A 238 -4.56 3.60 -15.94
CA ALA A 238 -5.79 4.27 -16.32
C ALA A 238 -6.74 4.56 -15.14
N CYS A 239 -6.81 3.66 -14.18
CA CYS A 239 -7.64 3.80 -12.97
C CYS A 239 -7.19 4.93 -12.03
N MET A 240 -5.97 5.47 -12.19
CA MET A 240 -5.39 6.51 -11.32
C MET A 240 -5.15 7.86 -12.03
N THR A 241 -5.52 8.00 -13.30
CA THR A 241 -5.31 9.24 -14.07
C THR A 241 -5.93 10.47 -13.43
N TYR A 242 -6.98 10.30 -12.63
CA TYR A 242 -7.61 11.38 -11.88
C TYR A 242 -6.66 12.09 -10.91
N LYS A 243 -5.58 11.42 -10.46
CA LYS A 243 -4.55 12.02 -9.60
C LYS A 243 -3.66 13.02 -10.34
N LEU A 244 -3.73 13.07 -11.68
CA LEU A 244 -2.99 14.05 -12.50
C LEU A 244 -3.82 15.30 -12.87
N ASP A 245 -5.03 15.42 -12.37
CA ASP A 245 -5.91 16.58 -12.65
C ASP A 245 -5.59 17.73 -11.68
N PHE A 246 -4.49 18.43 -11.93
CA PHE A 246 -4.05 19.58 -11.12
C PHE A 246 -4.76 20.86 -11.51
N GLY A 247 -5.02 21.73 -10.51
CA GLY A 247 -5.73 22.99 -10.71
C GLY A 247 -5.00 23.97 -11.64
N PHE A 248 -3.67 24.01 -11.61
CA PHE A 248 -2.87 24.88 -12.48
C PHE A 248 -3.02 24.59 -13.97
N LEU A 249 -3.44 23.38 -14.37
CA LEU A 249 -3.67 23.03 -15.77
C LEU A 249 -4.92 23.71 -16.37
N GLY A 250 -5.59 24.58 -15.64
CA GLY A 250 -6.82 25.25 -16.09
C GLY A 250 -8.00 24.31 -16.31
N ARG A 251 -7.79 23.02 -16.14
CA ARG A 251 -8.84 22.01 -16.07
C ARG A 251 -9.40 22.15 -14.67
N GLY A 252 -10.36 23.05 -14.48
CA GLY A 252 -11.00 23.23 -13.19
C GLY A 252 -11.17 21.86 -12.55
N TYR A 253 -10.89 21.75 -11.28
CA TYR A 253 -11.01 20.53 -10.47
C TYR A 253 -12.35 19.86 -10.85
N GLN A 254 -12.30 19.09 -11.96
CA GLN A 254 -13.47 18.38 -12.40
C GLN A 254 -13.68 17.34 -11.32
N MET A 255 -14.72 17.55 -10.54
CA MET A 255 -15.31 16.56 -9.65
C MET A 255 -15.71 15.35 -10.49
N ARG A 256 -14.69 14.57 -10.95
CA ARG A 256 -14.91 13.52 -11.93
C ARG A 256 -15.34 12.24 -11.26
N GLN A 257 -16.49 11.86 -11.72
CA GLN A 257 -16.89 10.52 -12.16
C GLN A 257 -17.18 9.43 -11.13
N VAL A 258 -17.14 9.66 -9.84
CA VAL A 258 -17.67 8.66 -8.89
C VAL A 258 -19.00 9.15 -8.29
N MET A 259 -19.47 10.33 -8.71
CA MET A 259 -20.65 10.90 -8.10
C MET A 259 -21.71 11.26 -9.15
N ASP A 260 -22.81 10.55 -9.03
CA ASP A 260 -24.07 10.97 -9.63
C ASP A 260 -24.53 12.23 -8.86
N GLU A 261 -24.40 13.41 -9.51
CA GLU A 261 -24.85 14.69 -8.97
C GLU A 261 -26.32 14.63 -8.54
N ALA A 262 -27.16 13.91 -9.28
CA ALA A 262 -28.57 13.74 -8.98
C ALA A 262 -28.75 12.96 -7.66
N VAL A 263 -27.93 11.93 -7.42
CA VAL A 263 -27.94 11.20 -6.13
C VAL A 263 -27.52 12.13 -4.99
N LEU A 264 -26.49 12.95 -5.18
CA LEU A 264 -26.01 13.85 -4.12
C LEU A 264 -27.07 14.91 -3.79
N ARG A 265 -27.64 15.57 -4.81
CA ARG A 265 -28.71 16.55 -4.63
C ARG A 265 -29.94 15.94 -3.95
N ARG A 266 -30.33 14.72 -4.34
CA ARG A 266 -31.44 13.99 -3.72
C ARG A 266 -31.16 13.68 -2.25
N LEU A 267 -29.95 13.18 -1.92
CA LEU A 267 -29.57 12.87 -0.54
C LEU A 267 -29.50 14.14 0.33
N ALA A 268 -28.97 15.23 -0.22
CA ALA A 268 -28.92 16.52 0.47
C ALA A 268 -30.33 17.13 0.69
N GLY A 269 -31.19 17.11 -0.34
CA GLY A 269 -32.57 17.57 -0.26
C GLY A 269 -33.41 16.72 0.71
N ALA A 270 -33.10 15.45 0.86
CA ALA A 270 -33.70 14.56 1.88
C ALA A 270 -33.15 14.78 3.30
N GLY A 271 -32.24 15.73 3.50
CA GLY A 271 -31.64 16.03 4.82
C GLY A 271 -30.73 14.92 5.37
N VAL A 272 -30.23 14.01 4.53
CA VAL A 272 -29.39 12.91 4.98
C VAL A 272 -28.08 13.45 5.57
N PRO A 273 -27.68 13.07 6.80
CA PRO A 273 -26.45 13.55 7.43
C PRO A 273 -25.21 13.27 6.58
N LEU A 274 -24.23 14.19 6.56
CA LEU A 274 -22.98 14.04 5.78
C LEU A 274 -22.26 12.69 5.98
N ARG A 275 -22.26 12.16 7.21
CA ARG A 275 -21.66 10.85 7.51
C ARG A 275 -22.41 9.71 6.83
N ASP A 276 -23.72 9.77 6.77
CA ASP A 276 -24.55 8.75 6.16
C ASP A 276 -24.50 8.85 4.64
N MET A 277 -24.44 10.06 4.10
CA MET A 277 -24.14 10.28 2.68
C MET A 277 -22.78 9.69 2.32
N ALA A 278 -21.74 9.99 3.11
CA ALA A 278 -20.40 9.49 2.94
C ALA A 278 -20.35 7.94 2.92
N ARG A 279 -21.06 7.31 3.86
CA ARG A 279 -21.16 5.84 3.94
C ARG A 279 -21.85 5.25 2.72
N ARG A 280 -22.97 5.83 2.27
CA ARG A 280 -23.72 5.38 1.08
C ARG A 280 -22.94 5.52 -0.21
N LEU A 281 -22.10 6.56 -0.29
CA LEU A 281 -21.30 6.89 -1.47
C LEU A 281 -19.89 6.28 -1.43
N GLY A 282 -19.52 5.59 -0.34
CA GLY A 282 -18.20 4.98 -0.19
C GLY A 282 -17.05 5.98 -0.09
N VAL A 283 -17.28 7.21 0.33
CA VAL A 283 -16.31 8.30 0.40
C VAL A 283 -16.24 8.95 1.79
N GLY A 284 -15.24 9.79 2.04
CA GLY A 284 -15.14 10.53 3.29
C GLY A 284 -16.19 11.67 3.41
N ALA A 285 -16.64 11.99 4.64
CA ALA A 285 -17.59 13.06 4.88
C ALA A 285 -17.07 14.45 4.44
N SER A 286 -15.76 14.68 4.51
CA SER A 286 -15.08 15.86 3.99
C SER A 286 -15.21 15.98 2.47
N THR A 287 -15.15 14.85 1.76
CA THR A 287 -15.33 14.76 0.31
C THR A 287 -16.78 15.15 -0.05
N VAL A 288 -17.76 14.57 0.62
CA VAL A 288 -19.18 14.92 0.41
C VAL A 288 -19.42 16.41 0.67
N SER A 289 -18.88 16.96 1.76
CA SER A 289 -18.99 18.39 2.08
C SER A 289 -18.39 19.30 1.00
N ARG A 290 -17.25 18.90 0.43
CA ARG A 290 -16.58 19.61 -0.67
C ARG A 290 -17.45 19.58 -1.93
N TRP A 291 -18.02 18.44 -2.26
CA TRP A 291 -18.87 18.26 -3.41
C TRP A 291 -20.15 19.07 -3.33
N LEU A 292 -20.84 19.03 -2.19
CA LEU A 292 -22.05 19.84 -1.98
C LEU A 292 -21.75 21.34 -2.15
N ARG A 293 -20.62 21.80 -1.61
CA ARG A 293 -20.19 23.19 -1.76
C ARG A 293 -19.92 23.56 -3.21
N ALA A 294 -19.22 22.70 -3.95
CA ALA A 294 -18.91 22.94 -5.36
C ALA A 294 -20.17 22.94 -6.25
N LEU A 295 -21.20 22.18 -5.89
CA LEU A 295 -22.49 22.16 -6.56
C LEU A 295 -23.45 23.31 -6.12
N GLY A 296 -22.99 24.15 -5.19
CA GLY A 296 -23.86 25.20 -4.62
C GLY A 296 -25.05 24.65 -3.83
N VAL A 297 -24.94 23.39 -3.35
CA VAL A 297 -26.01 22.73 -2.59
C VAL A 297 -25.83 23.04 -1.10
N GLU A 298 -26.75 23.77 -0.54
CA GLU A 298 -26.80 24.00 0.91
C GLU A 298 -27.16 22.69 1.63
N HIS A 299 -26.37 22.34 2.61
CA HIS A 299 -26.66 21.22 3.50
C HIS A 299 -26.72 21.75 4.95
N PRO A 300 -27.82 21.52 5.66
CA PRO A 300 -27.99 22.04 7.00
C PRO A 300 -26.83 21.51 7.89
N ARG A 301 -25.99 22.44 8.35
CA ARG A 301 -25.01 22.13 9.40
C ARG A 301 -25.82 21.80 10.65
N LYS A 302 -25.62 20.62 11.25
CA LYS A 302 -26.08 20.39 12.61
C LYS A 302 -25.50 21.55 13.46
N VAL A 303 -26.37 22.42 13.95
CA VAL A 303 -26.00 23.37 15.00
C VAL A 303 -25.34 22.55 16.10
N GLY A 304 -24.09 22.85 16.41
CA GLY A 304 -23.35 22.14 17.45
C GLY A 304 -24.19 22.17 18.74
N ARG A 305 -24.13 21.09 19.51
CA ARG A 305 -24.72 21.05 20.85
C ARG A 305 -24.32 22.34 21.56
N PRO A 306 -25.30 23.10 22.15
CA PRO A 306 -24.97 24.29 22.95
C PRO A 306 -23.91 23.84 23.98
N ARG A 307 -22.82 24.59 24.09
CA ARG A 307 -21.87 24.42 25.18
C ARG A 307 -22.64 24.67 26.47
N LEU A 308 -22.82 23.63 27.28
CA LEU A 308 -23.28 23.77 28.65
C LEU A 308 -22.21 24.61 29.35
N THR A 309 -22.55 25.89 29.60
CA THR A 309 -21.76 26.75 30.48
C THR A 309 -22.00 26.24 31.90
N ILE A 310 -21.08 25.44 32.41
CA ILE A 310 -21.09 25.07 33.83
C ILE A 310 -20.65 26.33 34.57
N THR A 311 -21.61 27.08 35.08
CA THR A 311 -21.37 28.15 36.09
C THR A 311 -20.99 27.38 37.36
N ARG A 312 -19.72 27.42 37.73
CA ARG A 312 -19.29 26.99 39.07
C ARG A 312 -19.82 28.05 40.08
N ALA A 313 -20.69 27.62 40.99
CA ALA A 313 -21.03 28.32 42.21
C ALA A 313 -19.94 28.14 43.23
#